data_78e415ab293bd48bf6ff2bf4dd742965
#
_entry.id   78e415ab293bd48bf6ff2bf4dd742965
#
_cell.length_a   1.000
_cell.length_b   1.000
_cell.length_c   1.000
_cell.angle_alpha   90.00
_cell.angle_beta   90.00
_cell.angle_gamma   90.00
#
_symmetry.space_group_name_H-M   'P 1'
#
loop_
_entity.id
_entity.type
_entity.pdbx_description
1 polymer ?
#
loop_
_entity_poly.entity_id
_entity_poly.type
_entity_poly.pdbx_seq_one_letter_code
_entity_poly.pdbx_strand_id
1 'polypeptide(L)'
;MDSGQQPAAAASLFDAIGAEYEQAFAGSAAHRASLALLLEHLAPHSRVLDVGSGTGRPTAQTLTDAGHEVLGVDVSPVMVDIASRQVPRAVFRCADIRELPLEDGSFDAACVYFSLLQMSRADQSAVLVGLGRALRGGGHLAVATVPLDLKDVSGEFMGRPARVTSFGPEAFTALVTGAGFTVLSESSSVFTPAHPAAAPEPHLFLLARRN
;
A
#
# COMPACT_ATOMS: atom_id res chain seq x y z
N MET A 1 21.02 -0.56 -12.11
CA MET A 1 20.57 -1.88 -11.71
C MET A 1 19.15 -2.06 -12.21
N ASP A 2 18.92 -3.21 -12.79
CA ASP A 2 17.84 -3.53 -13.71
C ASP A 2 16.46 -3.43 -13.03
N SER A 3 15.58 -2.59 -13.57
CA SER A 3 14.20 -2.39 -13.07
C SER A 3 13.35 -3.67 -13.06
N GLY A 4 13.77 -4.70 -13.79
CA GLY A 4 13.11 -6.01 -13.82
C GLY A 4 13.43 -6.96 -12.66
N GLN A 5 14.53 -6.73 -11.92
CA GLN A 5 14.91 -7.60 -10.80
C GLN A 5 14.21 -7.27 -9.49
N GLN A 6 13.78 -6.04 -9.28
CA GLN A 6 13.10 -5.62 -8.03
C GLN A 6 11.72 -6.25 -7.84
N PRO A 7 10.82 -6.32 -8.85
CA PRO A 7 9.52 -6.96 -8.69
C PRO A 7 9.64 -8.45 -8.37
N ALA A 8 10.56 -9.15 -9.04
CA ALA A 8 10.78 -10.58 -8.80
C ALA A 8 11.30 -10.83 -7.37
N ALA A 9 12.16 -9.95 -6.84
CA ALA A 9 12.66 -10.04 -5.47
C ALA A 9 11.54 -9.77 -4.44
N ALA A 10 10.70 -8.75 -4.67
CA ALA A 10 9.55 -8.45 -3.84
C ALA A 10 8.53 -9.61 -3.85
N ALA A 11 8.18 -10.12 -5.04
CA ALA A 11 7.28 -11.26 -5.18
C ALA A 11 7.82 -12.48 -4.40
N SER A 12 9.10 -12.83 -4.57
CA SER A 12 9.72 -13.96 -3.88
C SER A 12 9.72 -13.80 -2.36
N LEU A 13 9.94 -12.59 -1.84
CA LEU A 13 9.88 -12.29 -0.42
C LEU A 13 8.48 -12.54 0.13
N PHE A 14 7.46 -11.96 -0.51
CA PHE A 14 6.08 -12.06 -0.03
C PHE A 14 5.46 -13.43 -0.31
N ASP A 15 5.86 -14.14 -1.37
CA ASP A 15 5.52 -15.54 -1.58
C ASP A 15 6.00 -16.43 -0.43
N ALA A 16 7.21 -16.17 0.06
CA ALA A 16 7.80 -16.92 1.15
C ALA A 16 7.21 -16.57 2.53
N ILE A 17 6.71 -15.35 2.73
CA ILE A 17 6.04 -14.91 3.96
C ILE A 17 4.59 -15.40 4.00
N GLY A 18 3.87 -15.26 2.89
CA GLY A 18 2.48 -15.72 2.78
C GLY A 18 1.56 -15.20 3.90
N ALA A 19 0.78 -16.10 4.48
CA ALA A 19 -0.20 -15.76 5.52
C ALA A 19 0.42 -15.27 6.84
N GLU A 20 1.72 -15.49 7.09
CA GLU A 20 2.41 -14.99 8.28
C GLU A 20 2.40 -13.46 8.35
N TYR A 21 2.41 -12.79 7.17
CA TYR A 21 2.31 -11.33 7.09
C TYR A 21 1.04 -10.80 7.79
N GLU A 22 -0.12 -11.38 7.45
CA GLU A 22 -1.39 -10.96 8.05
C GLU A 22 -1.37 -11.14 9.57
N GLN A 23 -0.88 -12.28 10.05
CA GLN A 23 -0.79 -12.55 11.49
C GLN A 23 0.10 -11.54 12.21
N ALA A 24 1.24 -11.18 11.60
CA ALA A 24 2.17 -10.22 12.17
C ALA A 24 1.59 -8.80 12.27
N PHE A 25 0.80 -8.37 11.28
CA PHE A 25 0.33 -6.99 11.16
C PHE A 25 -1.15 -6.79 11.49
N ALA A 26 -1.93 -7.83 11.77
CA ALA A 26 -3.37 -7.75 12.08
C ALA A 26 -3.71 -6.80 13.25
N GLY A 27 -2.79 -6.63 14.19
CA GLY A 27 -2.96 -5.80 15.38
C GLY A 27 -2.90 -4.28 15.15
N SER A 28 -2.55 -3.79 13.97
CA SER A 28 -2.32 -2.36 13.72
C SER A 28 -3.61 -1.53 13.87
N ALA A 29 -3.75 -0.85 15.01
CA ALA A 29 -4.86 0.06 15.27
C ALA A 29 -4.80 1.30 14.36
N ALA A 30 -3.58 1.79 14.05
CA ALA A 30 -3.38 2.94 13.18
C ALA A 30 -3.82 2.65 11.73
N HIS A 31 -3.55 1.44 11.21
CA HIS A 31 -4.03 1.05 9.89
C HIS A 31 -5.57 1.03 9.84
N ARG A 32 -6.22 0.45 10.84
CA ARG A 32 -7.70 0.47 10.93
C ARG A 32 -8.27 1.87 11.05
N ALA A 33 -7.63 2.76 11.83
CA ALA A 33 -8.02 4.15 11.94
C ALA A 33 -7.90 4.91 10.61
N SER A 34 -6.80 4.67 9.85
CA SER A 34 -6.62 5.23 8.52
C SER A 34 -7.69 4.79 7.53
N LEU A 35 -8.08 3.50 7.55
CA LEU A 35 -9.19 2.98 6.73
C LEU A 35 -10.54 3.59 7.14
N ALA A 36 -10.82 3.72 8.44
CA ALA A 36 -12.04 4.35 8.94
C ALA A 36 -12.14 5.81 8.47
N LEU A 37 -11.04 6.55 8.54
CA LEU A 37 -10.98 7.93 8.05
C LEU A 37 -11.21 8.00 6.53
N LEU A 38 -10.62 7.10 5.74
CA LEU A 38 -10.89 7.04 4.30
C LEU A 38 -12.37 6.81 4.01
N LEU A 39 -13.02 5.87 4.73
CA LEU A 39 -14.43 5.55 4.54
C LEU A 39 -15.36 6.75 4.77
N GLU A 40 -15.01 7.69 5.65
CA GLU A 40 -15.76 8.94 5.87
C GLU A 40 -15.80 9.85 4.64
N HIS A 41 -14.85 9.67 3.71
CA HIS A 41 -14.72 10.47 2.50
C HIS A 41 -15.25 9.77 1.23
N LEU A 42 -15.66 8.50 1.33
CA LEU A 42 -16.13 7.73 0.17
C LEU A 42 -17.65 7.83 0.01
N ALA A 43 -18.08 8.09 -1.22
CA ALA A 43 -19.47 7.91 -1.58
C ALA A 43 -19.86 6.42 -1.60
N PRO A 44 -21.14 6.06 -1.40
CA PRO A 44 -21.58 4.67 -1.54
C PRO A 44 -21.14 4.07 -2.90
N HIS A 45 -20.76 2.79 -2.88
CA HIS A 45 -20.33 2.04 -4.07
C HIS A 45 -19.12 2.64 -4.81
N SER A 46 -18.23 3.34 -4.09
CA SER A 46 -16.98 3.85 -4.66
C SER A 46 -16.09 2.72 -5.19
N ARG A 47 -15.37 2.99 -6.29
CA ARG A 47 -14.35 2.09 -6.84
C ARG A 47 -12.99 2.41 -6.23
N VAL A 48 -12.40 1.44 -5.57
CA VAL A 48 -11.13 1.61 -4.82
C VAL A 48 -10.05 0.68 -5.38
N LEU A 49 -8.87 1.24 -5.65
CA LEU A 49 -7.68 0.49 -6.01
C LEU A 49 -6.85 0.24 -4.75
N ASP A 50 -6.52 -1.02 -4.46
CA ASP A 50 -5.66 -1.42 -3.35
C ASP A 50 -4.31 -1.92 -3.90
N VAL A 51 -3.26 -1.10 -3.76
CA VAL A 51 -1.92 -1.33 -4.33
C VAL A 51 -1.03 -2.04 -3.32
N GLY A 52 -0.53 -3.21 -3.67
CA GLY A 52 0.13 -4.11 -2.75
C GLY A 52 -0.88 -4.68 -1.78
N SER A 53 -1.95 -5.27 -2.32
CA SER A 53 -3.12 -5.70 -1.54
C SER A 53 -2.84 -6.85 -0.56
N GLY A 54 -1.67 -7.50 -0.67
CA GLY A 54 -1.29 -8.60 0.20
C GLY A 54 -2.35 -9.68 0.28
N THR A 55 -2.72 -10.09 1.49
CA THR A 55 -3.77 -11.09 1.76
C THR A 55 -5.21 -10.55 1.60
N GLY A 56 -5.38 -9.29 1.21
CA GLY A 56 -6.67 -8.62 1.14
C GLY A 56 -7.18 -8.08 2.48
N ARG A 57 -6.47 -8.35 3.56
CA ARG A 57 -6.83 -7.92 4.92
C ARG A 57 -5.77 -7.01 5.54
N PRO A 58 -6.17 -5.95 6.26
CA PRO A 58 -7.57 -5.55 6.54
C PRO A 58 -8.22 -4.72 5.40
N THR A 59 -7.45 -4.21 4.42
CA THR A 59 -7.85 -3.15 3.49
C THR A 59 -9.03 -3.57 2.61
N ALA A 60 -8.85 -4.52 1.70
CA ALA A 60 -9.90 -4.93 0.76
C ALA A 60 -11.13 -5.49 1.50
N GLN A 61 -10.95 -6.25 2.59
CA GLN A 61 -12.05 -6.74 3.41
C GLN A 61 -12.89 -5.59 3.98
N THR A 62 -12.24 -4.60 4.62
CA THR A 62 -12.96 -3.46 5.23
C THR A 62 -13.74 -2.66 4.19
N LEU A 63 -13.13 -2.40 3.03
CA LEU A 63 -13.76 -1.65 1.95
C LEU A 63 -14.94 -2.41 1.32
N THR A 64 -14.80 -3.72 1.07
CA THR A 64 -15.91 -4.52 0.53
C THR A 64 -17.02 -4.73 1.54
N ASP A 65 -16.74 -4.82 2.84
CA ASP A 65 -17.73 -4.88 3.91
C ASP A 65 -18.54 -3.59 4.01
N ALA A 66 -17.93 -2.44 3.70
CA ALA A 66 -18.59 -1.15 3.58
C ALA A 66 -19.35 -0.95 2.25
N GLY A 67 -19.34 -1.93 1.33
CA GLY A 67 -20.10 -1.90 0.08
C GLY A 67 -19.38 -1.23 -1.09
N HIS A 68 -18.05 -1.08 -1.03
CA HIS A 68 -17.25 -0.54 -2.13
C HIS A 68 -16.77 -1.64 -3.09
N GLU A 69 -16.52 -1.27 -4.35
CA GLU A 69 -15.89 -2.12 -5.35
C GLU A 69 -14.37 -2.02 -5.23
N VAL A 70 -13.70 -3.14 -5.00
CA VAL A 70 -12.24 -3.16 -4.78
C VAL A 70 -11.54 -3.96 -5.86
N LEU A 71 -10.53 -3.31 -6.49
CA LEU A 71 -9.49 -3.96 -7.27
C LEU A 71 -8.19 -3.99 -6.46
N GLY A 72 -7.80 -5.16 -5.97
CA GLY A 72 -6.50 -5.38 -5.35
C GLY A 72 -5.44 -5.77 -6.39
N VAL A 73 -4.25 -5.22 -6.26
CA VAL A 73 -3.10 -5.55 -7.13
C VAL A 73 -1.91 -5.88 -6.25
N ASP A 74 -1.29 -7.04 -6.51
CA ASP A 74 -0.06 -7.44 -5.82
C ASP A 74 0.88 -8.17 -6.78
N VAL A 75 2.19 -8.08 -6.57
CA VAL A 75 3.19 -8.77 -7.40
C VAL A 75 3.35 -10.24 -7.01
N SER A 76 2.92 -10.63 -5.80
CA SER A 76 3.00 -11.98 -5.27
C SER A 76 1.77 -12.82 -5.68
N PRO A 77 1.93 -13.87 -6.49
CA PRO A 77 0.84 -14.78 -6.81
C PRO A 77 0.28 -15.50 -5.57
N VAL A 78 1.12 -15.75 -4.56
CA VAL A 78 0.69 -16.37 -3.28
C VAL A 78 -0.23 -15.42 -2.52
N MET A 79 0.11 -14.13 -2.42
CA MET A 79 -0.74 -13.13 -1.78
C MET A 79 -2.08 -12.99 -2.49
N VAL A 80 -2.08 -12.91 -3.82
CA VAL A 80 -3.30 -12.82 -4.64
C VAL A 80 -4.20 -14.04 -4.45
N ASP A 81 -3.64 -15.24 -4.39
CA ASP A 81 -4.39 -16.47 -4.15
C ASP A 81 -5.03 -16.47 -2.74
N ILE A 82 -4.30 -16.07 -1.71
CA ILE A 82 -4.83 -15.91 -0.35
C ILE A 82 -5.95 -14.87 -0.34
N ALA A 83 -5.71 -13.68 -0.90
CA ALA A 83 -6.66 -12.58 -0.94
C ALA A 83 -7.97 -12.97 -1.64
N SER A 84 -7.88 -13.66 -2.78
CA SER A 84 -9.05 -14.10 -3.55
C SER A 84 -9.93 -15.08 -2.78
N ARG A 85 -9.33 -15.94 -1.95
CA ARG A 85 -10.07 -16.86 -1.07
C ARG A 85 -10.67 -16.16 0.14
N GLN A 86 -9.94 -15.20 0.73
CA GLN A 86 -10.36 -14.53 1.96
C GLN A 86 -11.41 -13.45 1.71
N VAL A 87 -11.32 -12.75 0.58
CA VAL A 87 -12.18 -11.60 0.24
C VAL A 87 -12.82 -11.80 -1.14
N PRO A 88 -13.72 -12.79 -1.29
CA PRO A 88 -14.27 -13.18 -2.61
C PRO A 88 -15.18 -12.09 -3.25
N ARG A 89 -15.48 -11.02 -2.52
CA ARG A 89 -16.22 -9.85 -3.06
C ARG A 89 -15.32 -8.82 -3.74
N ALA A 90 -14.00 -8.90 -3.56
CA ALA A 90 -13.04 -8.07 -4.27
C ALA A 90 -12.49 -8.80 -5.50
N VAL A 91 -11.97 -8.03 -6.45
CA VAL A 91 -11.22 -8.56 -7.58
C VAL A 91 -9.74 -8.39 -7.31
N PHE A 92 -8.94 -9.44 -7.48
CA PHE A 92 -7.49 -9.37 -7.29
C PHE A 92 -6.76 -9.70 -8.59
N ARG A 93 -5.64 -9.00 -8.85
CA ARG A 93 -4.76 -9.22 -9.99
C ARG A 93 -3.32 -9.36 -9.53
N CYS A 94 -2.66 -10.42 -9.99
CA CYS A 94 -1.21 -10.55 -9.86
C CYS A 94 -0.55 -9.71 -10.97
N ALA A 95 -0.02 -8.54 -10.59
CA ALA A 95 0.60 -7.61 -11.52
C ALA A 95 1.52 -6.63 -10.79
N ASP A 96 2.49 -6.07 -11.52
CA ASP A 96 3.25 -4.93 -11.08
C ASP A 96 2.47 -3.65 -11.37
N ILE A 97 2.21 -2.85 -10.35
CA ILE A 97 1.46 -1.59 -10.49
C ILE A 97 2.16 -0.59 -11.42
N ARG A 98 3.49 -0.68 -11.58
CA ARG A 98 4.27 0.17 -12.48
C ARG A 98 4.01 -0.10 -13.95
N GLU A 99 3.55 -1.31 -14.27
CA GLU A 99 3.29 -1.79 -15.63
C GLU A 99 1.78 -1.93 -15.92
N LEU A 100 0.93 -1.86 -14.87
CA LEU A 100 -0.50 -2.01 -15.04
C LEU A 100 -1.11 -0.76 -15.67
N PRO A 101 -1.72 -0.87 -16.86
CA PRO A 101 -2.43 0.24 -17.46
C PRO A 101 -3.67 0.58 -16.64
N LEU A 102 -3.70 1.78 -16.07
CA LEU A 102 -4.84 2.34 -15.37
C LEU A 102 -5.46 3.45 -16.22
N GLU A 103 -6.78 3.39 -16.41
CA GLU A 103 -7.50 4.45 -17.08
C GLU A 103 -7.60 5.70 -16.20
N ASP A 104 -7.41 6.88 -16.78
CA ASP A 104 -7.48 8.15 -16.06
C ASP A 104 -8.89 8.36 -15.46
N GLY A 105 -8.94 8.76 -14.19
CA GLY A 105 -10.19 9.06 -13.49
C GLY A 105 -11.09 7.84 -13.24
N SER A 106 -10.56 6.62 -13.31
CA SER A 106 -11.35 5.38 -13.19
C SER A 106 -11.62 4.94 -11.75
N PHE A 107 -10.95 5.54 -10.76
CA PHE A 107 -11.12 5.21 -9.34
C PHE A 107 -11.53 6.42 -8.50
N ASP A 108 -12.29 6.16 -7.45
CA ASP A 108 -12.70 7.16 -6.45
C ASP A 108 -11.64 7.29 -5.35
N ALA A 109 -10.94 6.20 -5.04
CA ALA A 109 -9.83 6.20 -4.10
C ALA A 109 -8.77 5.17 -4.46
N ALA A 110 -7.57 5.35 -3.86
CA ALA A 110 -6.50 4.36 -3.85
C ALA A 110 -5.98 4.17 -2.42
N CYS A 111 -5.67 2.92 -2.07
CA CYS A 111 -4.97 2.53 -0.86
C CYS A 111 -3.57 2.05 -1.22
N VAL A 112 -2.54 2.49 -0.47
CA VAL A 112 -1.13 2.15 -0.70
C VAL A 112 -0.47 1.98 0.67
N TYR A 113 -0.75 0.87 1.34
CA TYR A 113 -0.25 0.65 2.69
C TYR A 113 1.04 -0.17 2.67
N PHE A 114 2.18 0.49 2.94
CA PHE A 114 3.52 -0.10 3.07
C PHE A 114 4.06 -0.81 1.80
N SER A 115 3.37 -0.73 0.68
CA SER A 115 3.68 -1.47 -0.55
C SER A 115 4.77 -0.84 -1.43
N LEU A 116 5.16 0.41 -1.17
CA LEU A 116 6.18 1.10 -1.95
C LEU A 116 7.62 0.82 -1.48
N LEU A 117 7.81 0.24 -0.30
CA LEU A 117 9.11 0.09 0.37
C LEU A 117 10.14 -0.74 -0.41
N GLN A 118 9.68 -1.63 -1.31
CA GLN A 118 10.53 -2.47 -2.16
C GLN A 118 10.87 -1.80 -3.51
N MET A 119 10.42 -0.56 -3.73
CA MET A 119 10.62 0.19 -4.96
C MET A 119 11.72 1.25 -4.80
N SER A 120 12.39 1.61 -5.90
CA SER A 120 13.28 2.76 -5.90
C SER A 120 12.51 4.05 -5.61
N ARG A 121 13.20 5.11 -5.15
CA ARG A 121 12.57 6.43 -4.94
C ARG A 121 11.94 6.99 -6.22
N ALA A 122 12.53 6.72 -7.37
CA ALA A 122 11.99 7.14 -8.66
C ALA A 122 10.69 6.40 -8.99
N ASP A 123 10.66 5.07 -8.74
CA ASP A 123 9.45 4.26 -8.96
C ASP A 123 8.34 4.67 -8.00
N GLN A 124 8.64 4.91 -6.71
CA GLN A 124 7.65 5.40 -5.74
C GLN A 124 7.00 6.71 -6.22
N SER A 125 7.81 7.65 -6.72
CA SER A 125 7.32 8.91 -7.30
C SER A 125 6.45 8.66 -8.53
N ALA A 126 6.89 7.82 -9.46
CA ALA A 126 6.16 7.52 -10.69
C ALA A 126 4.82 6.85 -10.40
N VAL A 127 4.78 5.90 -9.44
CA VAL A 127 3.53 5.25 -9.00
C VAL A 127 2.56 6.27 -8.42
N LEU A 128 2.99 7.15 -7.51
CA LEU A 128 2.11 8.18 -6.93
C LEU A 128 1.55 9.15 -7.98
N VAL A 129 2.37 9.56 -8.96
CA VAL A 129 1.91 10.38 -10.10
C VAL A 129 0.90 9.61 -10.96
N GLY A 130 1.16 8.31 -11.22
CA GLY A 130 0.24 7.43 -11.95
C GLY A 130 -1.10 7.29 -11.24
N LEU A 131 -1.09 7.10 -9.92
CA LEU A 131 -2.29 7.05 -9.09
C LEU A 131 -3.05 8.38 -9.11
N GLY A 132 -2.34 9.52 -9.09
CA GLY A 132 -2.96 10.83 -9.26
C GLY A 132 -3.76 10.94 -10.56
N ARG A 133 -3.32 10.32 -11.65
CA ARG A 133 -4.08 10.27 -12.91
C ARG A 133 -5.25 9.29 -12.85
N ALA A 134 -5.03 8.11 -12.27
CA ALA A 134 -6.05 7.06 -12.18
C ALA A 134 -7.23 7.45 -11.28
N LEU A 135 -7.01 8.29 -10.28
CA LEU A 135 -8.08 8.83 -9.45
C LEU A 135 -8.85 9.91 -10.20
N ARG A 136 -10.17 9.99 -9.99
CA ARG A 136 -10.98 11.13 -10.45
C ARG A 136 -10.58 12.42 -9.73
N GLY A 137 -10.93 13.58 -10.29
CA GLY A 137 -10.76 14.87 -9.60
C GLY A 137 -11.47 14.87 -8.24
N GLY A 138 -10.76 15.24 -7.18
CA GLY A 138 -11.25 15.15 -5.81
C GLY A 138 -11.25 13.75 -5.20
N GLY A 139 -10.78 12.72 -5.89
CA GLY A 139 -10.60 11.36 -5.36
C GLY A 139 -9.54 11.30 -4.25
N HIS A 140 -9.53 10.23 -3.47
CA HIS A 140 -8.74 10.14 -2.25
C HIS A 140 -7.61 9.12 -2.34
N LEU A 141 -6.49 9.42 -1.72
CA LEU A 141 -5.34 8.52 -1.53
C LEU A 141 -5.12 8.30 -0.04
N ALA A 142 -5.23 7.05 0.41
CA ALA A 142 -4.76 6.64 1.73
C ALA A 142 -3.43 5.91 1.55
N VAL A 143 -2.35 6.44 2.12
CA VAL A 143 -1.01 5.88 1.93
C VAL A 143 -0.27 5.79 3.25
N ALA A 144 0.51 4.70 3.43
CA ALA A 144 1.38 4.55 4.59
C ALA A 144 2.77 4.07 4.20
N THR A 145 3.75 4.48 5.01
CA THR A 145 5.16 4.11 4.86
C THR A 145 5.84 3.92 6.22
N VAL A 146 7.04 3.34 6.20
CA VAL A 146 8.00 3.34 7.31
C VAL A 146 8.99 4.49 7.05
N PRO A 147 8.88 5.63 7.78
CA PRO A 147 9.55 6.88 7.41
C PRO A 147 10.99 6.98 7.97
N LEU A 148 11.88 6.10 7.52
CA LEU A 148 13.26 5.98 8.02
C LEU A 148 14.34 6.63 7.14
N ASP A 149 13.96 7.26 6.02
CA ASP A 149 14.89 7.89 5.06
C ASP A 149 15.99 6.93 4.54
N LEU A 150 15.60 5.71 4.19
CA LEU A 150 16.49 4.67 3.69
C LEU A 150 16.56 4.71 2.16
N LYS A 151 17.73 4.44 1.59
CA LYS A 151 17.89 4.34 0.14
C LYS A 151 18.58 3.02 -0.20
N ASP A 152 17.78 2.05 -0.67
CA ASP A 152 18.25 0.74 -1.13
C ASP A 152 19.11 0.01 -0.07
N VAL A 153 18.64 0.02 1.17
CA VAL A 153 19.35 -0.59 2.30
C VAL A 153 18.98 -2.06 2.39
N SER A 154 20.00 -2.92 2.48
CA SER A 154 19.82 -4.34 2.75
C SER A 154 19.60 -4.57 4.24
N GLY A 155 18.62 -5.42 4.56
CA GLY A 155 18.27 -5.79 5.93
C GLY A 155 17.47 -7.08 5.95
N GLU A 156 16.76 -7.28 7.03
CA GLU A 156 15.85 -8.42 7.19
C GLU A 156 14.42 -7.93 7.45
N PHE A 157 13.46 -8.61 6.84
CA PHE A 157 12.04 -8.42 7.11
C PHE A 157 11.43 -9.77 7.44
N MET A 158 10.90 -9.89 8.65
CA MET A 158 10.35 -11.15 9.18
C MET A 158 11.34 -12.33 9.05
N GLY A 159 12.64 -12.10 9.37
CA GLY A 159 13.70 -13.11 9.30
C GLY A 159 14.15 -13.47 7.88
N ARG A 160 13.78 -12.71 6.86
CA ARG A 160 14.15 -12.94 5.45
C ARG A 160 14.92 -11.76 4.90
N PRO A 161 15.92 -11.98 4.02
CA PRO A 161 16.63 -10.89 3.37
C PRO A 161 15.66 -9.98 2.60
N ALA A 162 15.77 -8.67 2.83
CA ALA A 162 14.96 -7.66 2.16
C ALA A 162 15.80 -6.43 1.84
N ARG A 163 15.38 -5.68 0.83
CA ARG A 163 15.92 -4.35 0.54
C ARG A 163 14.81 -3.33 0.73
N VAL A 164 15.14 -2.23 1.39
CA VAL A 164 14.15 -1.22 1.75
C VAL A 164 14.59 0.15 1.26
N THR A 165 13.64 0.86 0.66
CA THR A 165 13.77 2.26 0.30
C THR A 165 12.59 3.03 0.87
N SER A 166 12.87 4.07 1.63
CA SER A 166 11.84 4.95 2.19
C SER A 166 12.31 6.41 2.18
N PHE A 167 11.39 7.31 2.50
CA PHE A 167 11.66 8.72 2.72
C PHE A 167 11.47 9.05 4.20
N GLY A 168 12.13 10.10 4.69
CA GLY A 168 11.76 10.70 5.98
C GLY A 168 10.36 11.32 5.93
N PRO A 169 9.75 11.65 7.08
CA PRO A 169 8.34 12.08 7.15
C PRO A 169 8.03 13.26 6.22
N GLU A 170 8.77 14.35 6.34
CA GLU A 170 8.55 15.57 5.56
C GLU A 170 8.77 15.34 4.06
N ALA A 171 9.80 14.53 3.71
CA ALA A 171 10.09 14.19 2.32
C ALA A 171 9.00 13.30 1.71
N PHE A 172 8.40 12.39 2.48
CA PHE A 172 7.30 11.57 2.01
C PHE A 172 6.02 12.40 1.79
N THR A 173 5.71 13.30 2.72
CA THR A 173 4.60 14.24 2.59
C THR A 173 4.79 15.16 1.37
N ALA A 174 6.03 15.65 1.15
CA ALA A 174 6.38 16.42 -0.05
C ALA A 174 6.26 15.60 -1.35
N LEU A 175 6.61 14.30 -1.31
CA LEU A 175 6.45 13.39 -2.44
C LEU A 175 4.98 13.24 -2.84
N VAL A 176 4.09 13.04 -1.87
CA VAL A 176 2.64 12.92 -2.08
C VAL A 176 2.07 14.23 -2.63
N THR A 177 2.44 15.38 -2.05
CA THR A 177 1.97 16.69 -2.55
C THR A 177 2.50 17.01 -3.94
N GLY A 178 3.76 16.66 -4.22
CA GLY A 178 4.37 16.80 -5.55
C GLY A 178 3.72 15.94 -6.63
N ALA A 179 3.06 14.84 -6.25
CA ALA A 179 2.28 13.99 -7.14
C ALA A 179 0.86 14.53 -7.46
N GLY A 180 0.51 15.73 -7.00
CA GLY A 180 -0.76 16.39 -7.30
C GLY A 180 -1.85 16.16 -6.25
N PHE A 181 -1.46 15.89 -5.00
CA PHE A 181 -2.39 15.70 -3.89
C PHE A 181 -2.30 16.82 -2.86
N THR A 182 -3.42 17.10 -2.20
CA THR A 182 -3.47 17.89 -0.97
C THR A 182 -3.65 16.96 0.22
N VAL A 183 -2.71 16.97 1.17
CA VAL A 183 -2.80 16.16 2.39
C VAL A 183 -3.89 16.72 3.30
N LEU A 184 -4.85 15.87 3.67
CA LEU A 184 -5.98 16.20 4.55
C LEU A 184 -5.70 15.80 6.00
N SER A 185 -4.98 14.69 6.20
CA SER A 185 -4.62 14.17 7.52
C SER A 185 -3.27 13.49 7.46
N GLU A 186 -2.50 13.66 8.53
CA GLU A 186 -1.23 13.00 8.78
C GLU A 186 -1.25 12.43 10.19
N SER A 187 -0.86 11.17 10.37
CA SER A 187 -0.71 10.55 11.67
C SER A 187 0.48 9.62 11.72
N SER A 188 1.15 9.59 12.86
CA SER A 188 2.31 8.73 13.11
C SER A 188 2.04 7.81 14.29
N SER A 189 2.60 6.61 14.23
CA SER A 189 2.54 5.64 15.32
C SER A 189 3.81 4.79 15.32
N VAL A 190 4.04 4.08 16.43
CA VAL A 190 5.03 3.00 16.48
C VAL A 190 4.24 1.70 16.59
N PHE A 191 4.58 0.74 15.75
CA PHE A 191 3.96 -0.57 15.73
C PHE A 191 5.02 -1.67 15.90
N THR A 192 4.72 -2.68 16.67
CA THR A 192 5.54 -3.88 16.79
C THR A 192 4.78 -5.05 16.19
N PRO A 193 5.22 -5.59 15.04
CA PRO A 193 4.58 -6.76 14.45
C PRO A 193 4.65 -7.97 15.39
N ALA A 194 3.61 -8.81 15.38
CA ALA A 194 3.54 -10.04 16.17
C ALA A 194 4.37 -11.16 15.53
N HIS A 195 5.69 -10.96 15.44
CA HIS A 195 6.63 -11.92 14.86
C HIS A 195 7.95 -11.93 15.67
N PRO A 196 8.57 -13.11 15.93
CA PRO A 196 9.77 -13.20 16.78
C PRO A 196 10.97 -12.38 16.29
N ALA A 197 11.11 -12.19 14.98
CA ALA A 197 12.18 -11.41 14.35
C ALA A 197 11.80 -9.93 14.14
N ALA A 198 10.63 -9.48 14.63
CA ALA A 198 10.20 -8.10 14.44
C ALA A 198 10.76 -7.17 15.53
N ALA A 199 11.03 -5.94 15.13
CA ALA A 199 11.34 -4.83 16.03
C ALA A 199 10.25 -3.74 15.91
N PRO A 200 10.09 -2.87 16.91
CA PRO A 200 9.23 -1.71 16.78
C PRO A 200 9.63 -0.86 15.59
N GLU A 201 8.68 -0.49 14.75
CA GLU A 201 8.90 0.34 13.57
C GLU A 201 7.97 1.56 13.56
N PRO A 202 8.48 2.73 13.14
CA PRO A 202 7.64 3.92 12.99
C PRO A 202 6.77 3.77 11.75
N HIS A 203 5.51 4.16 11.86
CA HIS A 203 4.56 4.21 10.75
C HIS A 203 4.08 5.63 10.54
N LEU A 204 3.99 6.07 9.29
CA LEU A 204 3.39 7.32 8.87
C LEU A 204 2.21 7.02 7.95
N PHE A 205 1.05 7.56 8.27
CA PHE A 205 -0.18 7.44 7.49
C PHE A 205 -0.61 8.82 7.00
N LEU A 206 -0.92 8.91 5.72
CA LEU A 206 -1.47 10.12 5.11
C LEU A 206 -2.81 9.79 4.46
N LEU A 207 -3.81 10.67 4.67
CA LEU A 207 -4.98 10.77 3.82
C LEU A 207 -4.84 12.03 2.98
N ALA A 208 -4.94 11.90 1.67
CA ALA A 208 -4.79 13.02 0.75
C ALA A 208 -5.89 13.01 -0.31
N ARG A 209 -6.18 14.18 -0.90
CA ARG A 209 -7.16 14.36 -1.96
C ARG A 209 -6.47 14.81 -3.22
N ARG A 210 -6.83 14.22 -4.37
CA ARG A 210 -6.41 14.68 -5.69
C ARG A 210 -6.91 16.12 -5.94
N ASN A 211 -6.02 16.97 -6.40
CA ASN A 211 -6.30 18.35 -6.78
C ASN A 211 -7.15 18.46 -8.04
#